data_1710fe157c5e9b5dc092cd3e0f9f743e
#
_entry.id   1710fe157c5e9b5dc092cd3e0f9f743e
#
_cell.length_a   1.000
_cell.length_b   1.000
_cell.length_c   1.000
_cell.angle_alpha   90.00
_cell.angle_beta   90.00
_cell.angle_gamma   90.00
#
_symmetry.space_group_name_H-M   'P 1'
#
loop_
_entity.id
_entity.type
_entity.pdbx_description
1 polymer ?
#
loop_
_entity_poly.entity_id
_entity_poly.type
_entity_poly.pdbx_seq_one_letter_code
_entity_poly.pdbx_strand_id
1 'polypeptide(L)'
;ILFDEDGVASTIKEGTVVCDMSSVTPVESKECYEGLKDKGVGFVDAPVSGGEPGAVAGTLAIMAGGDQEDFDAMKEYFDILGSSALLIGGSGSGSVTKLANQVIVNNTIAVVSEAFVLATKAGADPEKVYHAIRGGLAGSAVLDAKIPMIIERNFKPGGPIRINHKDIKNVVNTAHSIDVPIPYTAQLY
;
A
#
# COMPACT_ATOMS: atom_id res chain seq x y z
N ILE A 1 -12.07 -14.36 -8.52
CA ILE A 1 -11.16 -15.39 -7.95
C ILE A 1 -11.76 -16.00 -6.68
N LEU A 2 -12.18 -15.16 -5.70
CA LEU A 2 -12.65 -15.67 -4.41
C LEU A 2 -14.04 -16.32 -4.53
N PHE A 3 -15.01 -15.65 -5.17
CA PHE A 3 -16.42 -16.05 -5.24
C PHE A 3 -16.91 -16.48 -6.64
N ASP A 4 -16.00 -16.64 -7.60
CA ASP A 4 -16.34 -17.21 -8.90
C ASP A 4 -16.82 -18.68 -8.72
N GLU A 5 -17.47 -19.25 -9.72
CA GLU A 5 -17.99 -20.63 -9.68
C GLU A 5 -16.90 -21.64 -9.27
N ASP A 6 -15.69 -21.47 -9.81
CA ASP A 6 -14.49 -22.25 -9.47
C ASP A 6 -13.56 -21.51 -8.47
N GLY A 7 -14.06 -20.49 -7.77
CA GLY A 7 -13.29 -19.68 -6.83
C GLY A 7 -12.95 -20.39 -5.54
N VAL A 8 -12.01 -19.83 -4.78
CA VAL A 8 -11.54 -20.39 -3.51
C VAL A 8 -12.67 -20.70 -2.56
N ALA A 9 -13.70 -19.82 -2.49
CA ALA A 9 -14.85 -19.98 -1.59
C ALA A 9 -15.75 -21.18 -1.92
N SER A 10 -15.59 -21.82 -3.12
CA SER A 10 -16.37 -22.99 -3.49
C SER A 10 -15.88 -24.27 -2.81
N THR A 11 -14.60 -24.33 -2.42
CA THR A 11 -13.94 -25.51 -1.87
C THR A 11 -13.26 -25.31 -0.52
N ILE A 12 -13.21 -24.06 -0.02
CA ILE A 12 -12.58 -23.73 1.26
C ILE A 12 -13.30 -24.40 2.41
N LYS A 13 -12.54 -24.84 3.41
CA LYS A 13 -13.09 -25.52 4.59
C LYS A 13 -13.36 -24.53 5.70
N GLU A 14 -14.40 -24.80 6.48
CA GLU A 14 -14.66 -24.12 7.75
C GLU A 14 -13.41 -24.12 8.64
N GLY A 15 -13.18 -23.04 9.36
CA GLY A 15 -12.01 -22.84 10.23
C GLY A 15 -10.73 -22.44 9.48
N THR A 16 -10.77 -22.27 8.14
CA THR A 16 -9.65 -21.69 7.38
C THR A 16 -9.65 -20.17 7.53
N VAL A 17 -8.48 -19.53 7.50
CA VAL A 17 -8.35 -18.08 7.41
C VAL A 17 -7.84 -17.70 6.03
N VAL A 18 -8.53 -16.79 5.35
CA VAL A 18 -8.08 -16.16 4.09
C VAL A 18 -7.39 -14.85 4.42
N CYS A 19 -6.16 -14.70 3.98
CA CYS A 19 -5.42 -13.44 4.10
C CYS A 19 -5.25 -12.81 2.73
N ASP A 20 -5.94 -11.69 2.49
CA ASP A 20 -5.81 -10.94 1.24
C ASP A 20 -4.80 -9.80 1.41
N MET A 21 -3.66 -9.93 0.76
CA MET A 21 -2.59 -8.92 0.75
C MET A 21 -2.69 -7.95 -0.44
N SER A 22 -3.80 -7.98 -1.17
CA SER A 22 -4.04 -7.10 -2.31
C SER A 22 -4.33 -5.66 -1.88
N SER A 23 -4.05 -4.70 -2.76
CA SER A 23 -4.53 -3.32 -2.62
C SER A 23 -5.88 -3.19 -3.34
N VAL A 24 -6.95 -3.31 -2.57
CA VAL A 24 -8.36 -3.16 -2.98
C VAL A 24 -9.03 -2.04 -2.17
N THR A 25 -10.28 -1.76 -2.46
CA THR A 25 -11.06 -0.80 -1.66
C THR A 25 -11.51 -1.42 -0.33
N PRO A 26 -11.77 -0.59 0.71
CA PRO A 26 -12.32 -1.09 1.98
C PRO A 26 -13.68 -1.78 1.84
N VAL A 27 -14.46 -1.38 0.84
CA VAL A 27 -15.77 -2.00 0.55
C VAL A 27 -15.58 -3.42 0.04
N GLU A 28 -14.68 -3.62 -0.93
CA GLU A 28 -14.35 -4.95 -1.46
C GLU A 28 -13.82 -5.89 -0.35
N SER A 29 -12.99 -5.37 0.57
CA SER A 29 -12.52 -6.17 1.71
C SER A 29 -13.65 -6.59 2.64
N LYS A 30 -14.58 -5.69 2.94
CA LYS A 30 -15.76 -6.00 3.77
C LYS A 30 -16.68 -7.01 3.10
N GLU A 31 -16.91 -6.89 1.80
CA GLU A 31 -17.69 -7.85 1.02
C GLU A 31 -17.04 -9.25 1.07
N CYS A 32 -15.71 -9.33 0.99
CA CYS A 32 -14.98 -10.59 1.13
C CYS A 32 -15.14 -11.18 2.53
N TYR A 33 -15.00 -10.37 3.57
CA TYR A 33 -15.19 -10.79 4.96
C TYR A 33 -16.60 -11.33 5.20
N GLU A 34 -17.64 -10.58 4.80
CA GLU A 34 -19.03 -10.98 4.98
C GLU A 34 -19.36 -12.27 4.22
N GLY A 35 -18.93 -12.37 2.97
CA GLY A 35 -19.18 -13.55 2.14
C GLY A 35 -18.47 -14.84 2.61
N LEU A 36 -17.37 -14.72 3.36
CA LEU A 36 -16.66 -15.86 3.94
C LEU A 36 -17.17 -16.21 5.34
N LYS A 37 -17.62 -15.24 6.12
CA LYS A 37 -18.12 -15.41 7.48
C LYS A 37 -19.26 -16.44 7.56
N ASP A 38 -20.21 -16.40 6.62
CA ASP A 38 -21.34 -17.32 6.56
C ASP A 38 -20.90 -18.78 6.31
N LYS A 39 -19.63 -18.98 5.89
CA LYS A 39 -19.01 -20.31 5.68
C LYS A 39 -18.14 -20.74 6.85
N GLY A 40 -18.09 -19.98 7.95
CA GLY A 40 -17.20 -20.24 9.07
C GLY A 40 -15.71 -20.07 8.71
N VAL A 41 -15.41 -19.20 7.74
CA VAL A 41 -14.05 -18.92 7.24
C VAL A 41 -13.65 -17.53 7.69
N GLY A 42 -12.48 -17.42 8.36
CA GLY A 42 -11.90 -16.16 8.76
C GLY A 42 -11.35 -15.36 7.57
N PHE A 43 -11.27 -14.03 7.71
CA PHE A 43 -10.72 -13.16 6.69
C PHE A 43 -9.92 -12.00 7.27
N VAL A 44 -8.70 -11.80 6.76
CA VAL A 44 -7.84 -10.66 7.10
C VAL A 44 -7.46 -9.92 5.83
N ASP A 45 -7.84 -8.64 5.73
CA ASP A 45 -7.29 -7.74 4.72
C ASP A 45 -5.94 -7.20 5.21
N ALA A 46 -4.86 -7.58 4.55
CA ALA A 46 -3.49 -7.33 5.01
C ALA A 46 -2.59 -6.73 3.91
N PRO A 47 -3.00 -5.64 3.25
CA PRO A 47 -2.14 -4.99 2.25
C PRO A 47 -0.81 -4.54 2.84
N VAL A 48 0.19 -4.42 1.96
CA VAL A 48 1.59 -4.25 2.33
C VAL A 48 2.22 -2.99 1.74
N SER A 49 3.28 -2.52 2.39
CA SER A 49 4.18 -1.47 1.89
C SER A 49 5.63 -1.92 2.02
N GLY A 50 6.46 -1.59 1.01
CA GLY A 50 7.88 -1.97 0.93
C GLY A 50 8.32 -2.36 -0.48
N GLY A 51 7.36 -2.61 -1.38
CA GLY A 51 7.62 -3.01 -2.77
C GLY A 51 8.38 -4.34 -2.89
N GLU A 52 8.90 -4.61 -4.08
CA GLU A 52 9.69 -5.83 -4.35
C GLU A 52 10.90 -5.96 -3.41
N PRO A 53 11.70 -4.91 -3.15
CA PRO A 53 12.84 -5.03 -2.22
C PRO A 53 12.42 -5.44 -0.80
N GLY A 54 11.32 -4.88 -0.29
CA GLY A 54 10.77 -5.25 1.01
C GLY A 54 10.27 -6.69 1.06
N ALA A 55 9.63 -7.16 -0.01
CA ALA A 55 9.17 -8.54 -0.12
C ALA A 55 10.34 -9.54 -0.15
N VAL A 56 11.38 -9.25 -0.94
CA VAL A 56 12.59 -10.09 -1.02
C VAL A 56 13.33 -10.16 0.32
N ALA A 57 13.38 -9.04 1.04
CA ALA A 57 14.08 -8.94 2.32
C ALA A 57 13.25 -9.41 3.53
N GLY A 58 11.95 -9.72 3.37
CA GLY A 58 11.05 -10.04 4.49
C GLY A 58 10.85 -8.82 5.43
N THR A 59 10.84 -7.61 4.89
CA THR A 59 10.77 -6.36 5.66
C THR A 59 9.54 -5.51 5.34
N LEU A 60 8.48 -6.14 4.84
CA LEU A 60 7.25 -5.42 4.54
C LEU A 60 6.61 -4.81 5.80
N ALA A 61 5.98 -3.65 5.64
CA ALA A 61 5.02 -3.15 6.61
C ALA A 61 3.64 -3.69 6.22
N ILE A 62 3.01 -4.46 7.11
CA ILE A 62 1.74 -5.14 6.90
C ILE A 62 0.65 -4.42 7.69
N MET A 63 -0.39 -3.96 7.00
CA MET A 63 -1.50 -3.22 7.58
C MET A 63 -2.73 -4.12 7.60
N ALA A 64 -3.07 -4.67 8.76
CA ALA A 64 -4.12 -5.67 8.85
C ALA A 64 -5.46 -5.10 9.35
N GLY A 65 -6.55 -5.62 8.80
CA GLY A 65 -7.91 -5.43 9.26
C GLY A 65 -8.64 -6.77 9.31
N GLY A 66 -9.44 -7.00 10.35
CA GLY A 66 -10.15 -8.26 10.57
C GLY A 66 -10.38 -8.53 12.04
N ASP A 67 -10.78 -9.74 12.36
CA ASP A 67 -10.96 -10.18 13.73
C ASP A 67 -9.59 -10.54 14.36
N GLN A 68 -9.45 -10.30 15.67
CA GLN A 68 -8.20 -10.53 16.39
C GLN A 68 -7.73 -11.99 16.29
N GLU A 69 -8.64 -12.93 16.37
CA GLU A 69 -8.35 -14.38 16.30
C GLU A 69 -7.75 -14.76 14.93
N ASP A 70 -8.33 -14.23 13.85
CA ASP A 70 -7.85 -14.46 12.49
C ASP A 70 -6.47 -13.81 12.27
N PHE A 71 -6.27 -12.60 12.81
CA PHE A 71 -4.98 -11.94 12.77
C PHE A 71 -3.91 -12.74 13.52
N ASP A 72 -4.23 -13.25 14.71
CA ASP A 72 -3.30 -14.03 15.52
C ASP A 72 -2.93 -15.36 14.84
N ALA A 73 -3.88 -15.98 14.13
CA ALA A 73 -3.63 -17.17 13.32
C ALA A 73 -2.65 -16.91 12.15
N MET A 74 -2.61 -15.67 11.65
CA MET A 74 -1.70 -15.28 10.56
C MET A 74 -0.33 -14.78 11.04
N LYS A 75 -0.13 -14.61 12.35
CA LYS A 75 1.03 -13.91 12.91
C LYS A 75 2.36 -14.54 12.50
N GLU A 76 2.49 -15.86 12.52
CA GLU A 76 3.75 -16.51 12.12
C GLU A 76 4.14 -16.24 10.66
N TYR A 77 3.16 -16.10 9.77
CA TYR A 77 3.39 -15.73 8.37
C TYR A 77 3.80 -14.26 8.24
N PHE A 78 3.16 -13.39 9.00
CA PHE A 78 3.50 -11.96 9.01
C PHE A 78 4.91 -11.73 9.53
N ASP A 79 5.35 -12.45 10.55
CA ASP A 79 6.70 -12.35 11.12
C ASP A 79 7.80 -12.79 10.12
N ILE A 80 7.45 -13.64 9.13
CA ILE A 80 8.37 -14.04 8.05
C ILE A 80 8.37 -13.00 6.92
N LEU A 81 7.21 -12.45 6.57
CA LEU A 81 7.03 -11.58 5.42
C LEU A 81 7.41 -10.12 5.68
N GLY A 82 7.33 -9.68 6.93
CA GLY A 82 7.44 -8.27 7.27
C GLY A 82 8.25 -7.97 8.52
N SER A 83 8.72 -6.74 8.61
CA SER A 83 9.34 -6.19 9.83
C SER A 83 8.30 -5.67 10.82
N SER A 84 7.07 -5.47 10.38
CA SER A 84 5.96 -5.05 11.22
C SER A 84 4.62 -5.50 10.64
N ALA A 85 3.75 -6.04 11.49
CA ALA A 85 2.36 -6.30 11.18
C ALA A 85 1.49 -5.73 12.31
N LEU A 86 0.51 -4.93 11.95
CA LEU A 86 -0.35 -4.26 12.93
C LEU A 86 -1.82 -4.46 12.55
N LEU A 87 -2.60 -4.99 13.48
CA LEU A 87 -4.06 -5.00 13.38
C LEU A 87 -4.59 -3.59 13.69
N ILE A 88 -5.17 -2.94 12.69
CA ILE A 88 -5.65 -1.55 12.79
C ILE A 88 -7.06 -1.51 13.36
N GLY A 89 -7.87 -2.51 13.02
CA GLY A 89 -9.27 -2.59 13.41
C GLY A 89 -9.99 -3.70 12.67
N GLY A 90 -11.32 -3.67 12.63
CA GLY A 90 -12.13 -4.65 11.91
C GLY A 90 -11.86 -4.68 10.39
N SER A 91 -12.53 -5.60 9.69
CA SER A 91 -12.38 -5.79 8.24
C SER A 91 -12.49 -4.48 7.45
N GLY A 92 -11.61 -4.31 6.47
CA GLY A 92 -11.45 -3.11 5.66
C GLY A 92 -10.49 -2.07 6.26
N SER A 93 -10.07 -2.18 7.53
CA SER A 93 -9.17 -1.21 8.17
C SER A 93 -7.74 -1.28 7.61
N GLY A 94 -7.27 -2.46 7.23
CA GLY A 94 -6.01 -2.63 6.52
C GLY A 94 -6.03 -1.91 5.18
N SER A 95 -7.10 -2.12 4.40
CA SER A 95 -7.31 -1.46 3.11
C SER A 95 -7.42 0.06 3.24
N VAL A 96 -8.15 0.60 4.23
CA VAL A 96 -8.17 2.05 4.53
C VAL A 96 -6.77 2.57 4.81
N THR A 97 -6.00 1.86 5.63
CA THR A 97 -4.62 2.24 5.97
C THR A 97 -3.72 2.22 4.75
N LYS A 98 -3.89 1.23 3.86
CA LYS A 98 -3.18 1.20 2.58
C LYS A 98 -3.54 2.38 1.68
N LEU A 99 -4.81 2.79 1.62
CA LEU A 99 -5.19 3.99 0.86
C LEU A 99 -4.49 5.24 1.40
N ALA A 100 -4.45 5.43 2.72
CA ALA A 100 -3.71 6.53 3.35
C ALA A 100 -2.21 6.48 3.03
N ASN A 101 -1.60 5.28 3.10
CA ASN A 101 -0.21 5.08 2.66
C ASN A 101 -0.01 5.49 1.20
N GLN A 102 -0.91 5.12 0.30
CA GLN A 102 -0.80 5.44 -1.13
C GLN A 102 -0.99 6.93 -1.42
N VAL A 103 -1.84 7.63 -0.66
CA VAL A 103 -1.91 9.11 -0.70
C VAL A 103 -0.52 9.70 -0.41
N ILE A 104 0.11 9.30 0.68
CA ILE A 104 1.42 9.84 1.09
C ILE A 104 2.50 9.47 0.07
N VAL A 105 2.63 8.20 -0.29
CA VAL A 105 3.68 7.71 -1.20
C VAL A 105 3.62 8.39 -2.55
N ASN A 106 2.44 8.42 -3.20
CA ASN A 106 2.33 8.92 -4.56
C ASN A 106 2.46 10.45 -4.62
N ASN A 107 1.87 11.19 -3.67
CA ASN A 107 2.07 12.64 -3.59
C ASN A 107 3.53 12.98 -3.27
N THR A 108 4.21 12.21 -2.42
CA THR A 108 5.64 12.43 -2.13
C THR A 108 6.49 12.21 -3.38
N ILE A 109 6.23 11.18 -4.20
CA ILE A 109 6.94 10.98 -5.47
C ILE A 109 6.77 12.19 -6.39
N ALA A 110 5.56 12.72 -6.52
CA ALA A 110 5.28 13.88 -7.36
C ALA A 110 6.01 15.14 -6.85
N VAL A 111 5.85 15.48 -5.57
CA VAL A 111 6.46 16.67 -4.96
C VAL A 111 7.99 16.61 -4.98
N VAL A 112 8.57 15.45 -4.70
CA VAL A 112 10.02 15.25 -4.78
C VAL A 112 10.52 15.44 -6.22
N SER A 113 9.77 14.95 -7.22
CA SER A 113 10.12 15.13 -8.63
C SER A 113 10.09 16.61 -9.05
N GLU A 114 9.07 17.36 -8.65
CA GLU A 114 8.99 18.80 -8.90
C GLU A 114 10.14 19.55 -8.24
N ALA A 115 10.44 19.26 -6.97
CA ALA A 115 11.52 19.91 -6.22
C ALA A 115 12.88 19.70 -6.88
N PHE A 116 13.17 18.50 -7.37
CA PHE A 116 14.45 18.20 -8.02
C PHE A 116 14.55 18.78 -9.42
N VAL A 117 13.45 18.86 -10.17
CA VAL A 117 13.42 19.59 -11.44
C VAL A 117 13.70 21.09 -11.20
N LEU A 118 13.03 21.69 -10.21
CA LEU A 118 13.25 23.10 -9.84
C LEU A 118 14.72 23.34 -9.46
N ALA A 119 15.27 22.57 -8.53
CA ALA A 119 16.64 22.74 -8.05
C ALA A 119 17.67 22.60 -9.18
N THR A 120 17.53 21.57 -10.02
CA THR A 120 18.42 21.32 -11.17
C THR A 120 18.33 22.45 -12.19
N LYS A 121 17.13 22.92 -12.52
CA LYS A 121 16.95 24.05 -13.46
C LYS A 121 17.48 25.38 -12.90
N ALA A 122 17.46 25.55 -11.58
CA ALA A 122 18.09 26.69 -10.90
C ALA A 122 19.61 26.59 -10.78
N GLY A 123 20.23 25.52 -11.29
CA GLY A 123 21.67 25.35 -11.35
C GLY A 123 22.29 24.61 -10.15
N ALA A 124 21.47 24.03 -9.26
CA ALA A 124 21.97 23.22 -8.15
C ALA A 124 22.28 21.79 -8.62
N ASP A 125 23.33 21.22 -8.07
CA ASP A 125 23.71 19.83 -8.29
C ASP A 125 22.71 18.92 -7.56
N PRO A 126 21.96 18.04 -8.26
CA PRO A 126 20.92 17.22 -7.66
C PRO A 126 21.44 16.24 -6.61
N GLU A 127 22.65 15.72 -6.77
CA GLU A 127 23.24 14.80 -5.76
C GLU A 127 23.53 15.55 -4.44
N LYS A 128 24.10 16.77 -4.55
CA LYS A 128 24.34 17.61 -3.37
C LYS A 128 23.05 18.05 -2.70
N VAL A 129 22.03 18.40 -3.49
CA VAL A 129 20.69 18.73 -2.98
C VAL A 129 20.13 17.54 -2.21
N TYR A 130 20.16 16.33 -2.77
CA TYR A 130 19.70 15.11 -2.09
C TYR A 130 20.40 14.94 -0.73
N HIS A 131 21.72 14.97 -0.70
CA HIS A 131 22.48 14.80 0.54
C HIS A 131 22.22 15.91 1.57
N ALA A 132 21.96 17.14 1.13
CA ALA A 132 21.69 18.25 2.02
C ALA A 132 20.32 18.18 2.71
N ILE A 133 19.28 17.65 2.02
CA ILE A 133 17.92 17.69 2.55
C ILE A 133 17.45 16.38 3.16
N ARG A 134 18.07 15.23 2.83
CA ARG A 134 17.59 13.92 3.27
C ARG A 134 17.57 13.73 4.79
N GLY A 135 18.47 14.40 5.50
CA GLY A 135 18.55 14.34 6.98
C GLY A 135 17.61 15.31 7.71
N GLY A 136 16.92 16.19 6.98
CA GLY A 136 15.97 17.16 7.52
C GLY A 136 14.50 16.72 7.37
N LEU A 137 13.58 17.67 7.58
CA LEU A 137 12.13 17.41 7.50
C LEU A 137 11.64 16.98 6.11
N ALA A 138 12.40 17.27 5.04
CA ALA A 138 12.11 16.82 3.69
C ALA A 138 12.50 15.35 3.44
N GLY A 139 13.24 14.74 4.34
CA GLY A 139 13.68 13.34 4.25
C GLY A 139 12.50 12.39 4.33
N SER A 140 12.56 11.31 3.55
CA SER A 140 11.57 10.24 3.57
C SER A 140 12.12 8.98 2.91
N ALA A 141 11.54 7.81 3.23
CA ALA A 141 11.88 6.56 2.54
C ALA A 141 11.60 6.66 1.03
N VAL A 142 10.62 7.44 0.62
CA VAL A 142 10.33 7.70 -0.81
C VAL A 142 11.46 8.50 -1.45
N LEU A 143 11.92 9.58 -0.81
CA LEU A 143 13.04 10.38 -1.28
C LEU A 143 14.28 9.50 -1.49
N ASP A 144 14.63 8.72 -0.46
CA ASP A 144 15.80 7.85 -0.47
C ASP A 144 15.72 6.72 -1.52
N ALA A 145 14.52 6.19 -1.75
CA ALA A 145 14.31 5.16 -2.77
C ALA A 145 14.29 5.69 -4.20
N LYS A 146 13.86 6.94 -4.44
CA LYS A 146 13.58 7.44 -5.80
C LYS A 146 14.64 8.40 -6.34
N ILE A 147 15.19 9.26 -5.52
CA ILE A 147 16.13 10.28 -6.03
C ILE A 147 17.42 9.69 -6.59
N PRO A 148 18.08 8.71 -5.97
CA PRO A 148 19.24 8.07 -6.58
C PRO A 148 18.93 7.48 -7.97
N MET A 149 17.79 6.78 -8.11
CA MET A 149 17.36 6.24 -9.40
C MET A 149 17.15 7.34 -10.46
N ILE A 150 16.56 8.47 -10.08
CA ILE A 150 16.31 9.61 -10.98
C ILE A 150 17.63 10.26 -11.42
N ILE A 151 18.58 10.45 -10.50
CA ILE A 151 19.91 11.03 -10.79
C ILE A 151 20.67 10.11 -11.75
N GLU A 152 20.68 8.81 -11.50
CA GLU A 152 21.32 7.80 -12.33
C GLU A 152 20.59 7.53 -13.65
N ARG A 153 19.44 8.15 -13.88
CA ARG A 153 18.55 7.88 -15.04
C ARG A 153 18.11 6.42 -15.13
N ASN A 154 18.03 5.73 -14.00
CA ASN A 154 17.56 4.36 -13.90
C ASN A 154 16.04 4.32 -13.78
N PHE A 155 15.37 4.24 -14.93
CA PHE A 155 13.90 4.16 -15.01
C PHE A 155 13.41 2.74 -15.29
N LYS A 156 14.19 1.72 -14.93
CA LYS A 156 13.75 0.33 -15.00
C LYS A 156 12.53 0.15 -14.09
N PRO A 157 11.40 -0.37 -14.62
CA PRO A 157 10.19 -0.55 -13.83
C PRO A 157 10.37 -1.57 -12.71
N GLY A 158 10.15 -1.15 -11.44
CA GLY A 158 9.92 -2.04 -10.31
C GLY A 158 8.41 -2.21 -10.09
N GLY A 159 7.66 -1.09 -10.05
CA GLY A 159 6.20 -1.05 -10.07
C GLY A 159 5.72 -0.17 -11.22
N PRO A 160 5.02 -0.71 -12.24
CA PRO A 160 4.54 0.09 -13.36
C PRO A 160 3.45 1.10 -12.93
N ILE A 161 3.37 2.22 -13.65
CA ILE A 161 2.41 3.32 -13.39
C ILE A 161 0.97 2.82 -13.24
N ARG A 162 0.56 1.81 -14.02
CA ARG A 162 -0.80 1.24 -13.93
C ARG A 162 -1.17 0.77 -12.51
N ILE A 163 -0.20 0.31 -11.71
CA ILE A 163 -0.44 -0.12 -10.31
C ILE A 163 -0.72 1.11 -9.46
N ASN A 164 0.12 2.15 -9.54
CA ASN A 164 -0.11 3.40 -8.82
C ASN A 164 -1.42 4.08 -9.24
N HIS A 165 -1.73 4.08 -10.54
CA HIS A 165 -2.99 4.62 -11.06
C HIS A 165 -4.21 3.87 -10.48
N LYS A 166 -4.16 2.52 -10.42
CA LYS A 166 -5.21 1.71 -9.77
C LYS A 166 -5.36 2.11 -8.29
N ASP A 167 -4.25 2.24 -7.57
CA ASP A 167 -4.27 2.57 -6.15
C ASP A 167 -4.86 3.96 -5.90
N ILE A 168 -4.46 4.96 -6.70
CA ILE A 168 -5.03 6.32 -6.62
C ILE A 168 -6.52 6.33 -7.00
N LYS A 169 -6.93 5.53 -7.98
CA LYS A 169 -8.35 5.35 -8.30
C LYS A 169 -9.15 4.82 -7.09
N ASN A 170 -8.61 3.83 -6.39
CA ASN A 170 -9.23 3.31 -5.18
C ASN A 170 -9.34 4.39 -4.08
N VAL A 171 -8.29 5.22 -3.92
CA VAL A 171 -8.31 6.37 -3.00
C VAL A 171 -9.43 7.35 -3.38
N VAL A 172 -9.49 7.79 -4.65
CA VAL A 172 -10.49 8.75 -5.13
C VAL A 172 -11.91 8.22 -4.94
N ASN A 173 -12.16 6.97 -5.34
CA ASN A 173 -13.47 6.35 -5.20
C ASN A 173 -13.90 6.24 -3.73
N THR A 174 -13.00 5.82 -2.85
CA THR A 174 -13.28 5.71 -1.41
C THR A 174 -13.54 7.08 -0.81
N ALA A 175 -12.71 8.09 -1.12
CA ALA A 175 -12.89 9.46 -0.64
C ALA A 175 -14.24 10.04 -1.05
N HIS A 176 -14.67 9.82 -2.30
CA HIS A 176 -15.99 10.24 -2.80
C HIS A 176 -17.13 9.54 -2.06
N SER A 177 -16.98 8.24 -1.73
CA SER A 177 -18.04 7.48 -1.05
C SER A 177 -18.28 7.90 0.39
N ILE A 178 -17.35 8.65 0.99
CA ILE A 178 -17.41 9.15 2.38
C ILE A 178 -17.30 10.68 2.47
N ASP A 179 -17.49 11.39 1.36
CA ASP A 179 -17.49 12.86 1.27
C ASP A 179 -16.20 13.53 1.81
N VAL A 180 -15.02 12.92 1.61
CA VAL A 180 -13.73 13.47 2.02
C VAL A 180 -13.05 14.16 0.84
N PRO A 181 -12.73 15.47 0.92
CA PRO A 181 -11.97 16.15 -0.13
C PRO A 181 -10.48 15.76 -0.10
N ILE A 182 -9.94 15.41 -1.26
CA ILE A 182 -8.52 15.02 -1.43
C ILE A 182 -7.87 15.79 -2.60
N PRO A 183 -7.82 17.13 -2.56
CA PRO A 183 -7.47 17.96 -3.72
C PRO A 183 -6.11 17.62 -4.33
N TYR A 184 -5.07 17.39 -3.53
CA TYR A 184 -3.74 17.04 -4.03
C TYR A 184 -3.71 15.68 -4.73
N THR A 185 -4.34 14.68 -4.14
CA THR A 185 -4.40 13.33 -4.72
C THR A 185 -5.30 13.30 -5.96
N ALA A 186 -6.37 14.09 -5.98
CA ALA A 186 -7.23 14.22 -7.16
C ALA A 186 -6.49 14.87 -8.35
N GLN A 187 -5.58 15.79 -8.09
CA GLN A 187 -4.74 16.39 -9.14
C GLN A 187 -3.69 15.38 -9.68
N LEU A 188 -3.25 14.47 -8.86
CA LEU A 188 -2.29 13.42 -9.22
C LEU A 188 -2.93 12.32 -10.08
N TYR A 189 -4.23 12.06 -9.91
CA TYR A 189 -5.01 11.07 -10.66
C TYR A 189 -5.22 11.46 -12.12
#